data_1c21151653c7868cdc3e4ef8cbb995e8
#
_entry.id   1c21151653c7868cdc3e4ef8cbb995e8
#
_cell.length_a   1.000
_cell.length_b   1.000
_cell.length_c   1.000
_cell.angle_alpha   90.00
_cell.angle_beta   90.00
_cell.angle_gamma   90.00
#
_symmetry.space_group_name_H-M   'P 1'
#
loop_
_entity.id
_entity.type
_entity.pdbx_description
1 polymer ?
#
loop_
_entity_poly.entity_id
_entity_poly.type
_entity_poly.pdbx_seq_one_letter_code
_entity_poly.pdbx_strand_id
1 'polypeptide(L)'
;VTPSTLWQSGYEYALDAAQRTVLFWDALRQRGNNFVEHERQGLPPVLRFDYEIVMDGRSFKRPVNYALLRIVPPKGVTVDAKRRPYVIIDPRGGHGPGIGGFKDDSQVGVALREGHPVYFVIFFPNPEPGQTLLDVCEAEREFVHRVRELHPDAPKPGIVGNCQAGWAAMMLAAANPDDTGPVVIVGAPMSYWGGAWRE
;
A
#
# COMPACT_ATOMS: atom_id res chain seq x y z
N VAL A 1 -12.93 -39.59 -33.71
CA VAL A 1 -13.32 -38.19 -33.91
C VAL A 1 -13.93 -38.10 -35.31
N THR A 2 -15.22 -37.82 -35.37
CA THR A 2 -15.90 -37.64 -36.66
C THR A 2 -15.63 -36.23 -37.22
N PRO A 3 -15.65 -36.04 -38.58
CA PRO A 3 -15.46 -34.70 -39.15
C PRO A 3 -16.45 -33.66 -38.60
N SER A 4 -17.68 -34.09 -38.30
CA SER A 4 -18.71 -33.20 -37.70
C SER A 4 -18.31 -32.67 -36.31
N THR A 5 -17.68 -33.50 -35.46
CA THR A 5 -17.24 -33.08 -34.14
C THR A 5 -16.05 -32.11 -34.21
N LEU A 6 -15.19 -32.23 -35.20
CA LEU A 6 -14.09 -31.29 -35.44
C LEU A 6 -14.59 -29.90 -35.86
N TRP A 7 -15.58 -29.88 -36.77
CA TRP A 7 -16.20 -28.64 -37.22
C TRP A 7 -16.93 -27.91 -36.08
N GLN A 8 -17.68 -28.65 -35.24
CA GLN A 8 -18.38 -28.09 -34.10
C GLN A 8 -17.38 -27.52 -33.08
N SER A 9 -16.34 -28.24 -32.71
CA SER A 9 -15.30 -27.77 -31.80
C SER A 9 -14.56 -26.55 -32.37
N GLY A 10 -14.30 -26.53 -33.67
CA GLY A 10 -13.69 -25.37 -34.33
C GLY A 10 -14.57 -24.11 -34.29
N TYR A 11 -15.88 -24.29 -34.53
CA TYR A 11 -16.83 -23.19 -34.42
C TYR A 11 -16.96 -22.66 -32.98
N GLU A 12 -17.11 -23.52 -32.00
CA GLU A 12 -17.19 -23.16 -30.58
C GLU A 12 -15.92 -22.42 -30.14
N TYR A 13 -14.74 -22.89 -30.54
CA TYR A 13 -13.48 -22.17 -30.26
C TYR A 13 -13.45 -20.79 -30.92
N ALA A 14 -13.83 -20.67 -32.17
CA ALA A 14 -13.85 -19.38 -32.86
C ALA A 14 -14.81 -18.38 -32.21
N LEU A 15 -15.99 -18.85 -31.79
CA LEU A 15 -16.98 -18.04 -31.08
C LEU A 15 -16.44 -17.58 -29.71
N ASP A 16 -15.88 -18.50 -28.91
CA ASP A 16 -15.26 -18.18 -27.61
C ASP A 16 -14.12 -17.19 -27.77
N ALA A 17 -13.24 -17.40 -28.76
CA ALA A 17 -12.12 -16.49 -29.05
C ALA A 17 -12.62 -15.08 -29.45
N ALA A 18 -13.66 -14.99 -30.26
CA ALA A 18 -14.27 -13.71 -30.64
C ALA A 18 -14.87 -12.99 -29.43
N GLN A 19 -15.62 -13.70 -28.58
CA GLN A 19 -16.20 -13.15 -27.36
C GLN A 19 -15.10 -12.65 -26.39
N ARG A 20 -14.06 -13.44 -26.16
CA ARG A 20 -12.93 -13.04 -25.30
C ARG A 20 -12.19 -11.82 -25.86
N THR A 21 -12.06 -11.74 -27.18
CA THR A 21 -11.45 -10.56 -27.82
C THR A 21 -12.24 -9.29 -27.56
N VAL A 22 -13.57 -9.33 -27.68
CA VAL A 22 -14.43 -8.19 -27.37
C VAL A 22 -14.30 -7.81 -25.90
N LEU A 23 -14.38 -8.76 -24.98
CA LEU A 23 -14.22 -8.54 -23.53
C LEU A 23 -12.84 -7.99 -23.18
N PHE A 24 -11.79 -8.45 -23.84
CA PHE A 24 -10.44 -7.92 -23.67
C PHE A 24 -10.34 -6.44 -24.05
N TRP A 25 -10.87 -6.05 -25.21
CA TRP A 25 -10.86 -4.65 -25.64
C TRP A 25 -11.72 -3.77 -24.75
N ASP A 26 -12.85 -4.27 -24.27
CA ASP A 26 -13.68 -3.52 -23.32
C ASP A 26 -12.97 -3.34 -21.98
N ALA A 27 -12.30 -4.37 -21.48
CA ALA A 27 -11.49 -4.27 -20.25
C ALA A 27 -10.33 -3.26 -20.41
N LEU A 28 -9.65 -3.25 -21.58
CA LEU A 28 -8.61 -2.25 -21.86
C LEU A 28 -9.17 -0.83 -21.90
N ARG A 29 -10.33 -0.65 -22.53
CA ARG A 29 -11.01 0.65 -22.56
C ARG A 29 -11.37 1.13 -21.16
N GLN A 30 -11.94 0.26 -20.32
CA GLN A 30 -12.28 0.57 -18.93
C GLN A 30 -11.03 0.94 -18.13
N ARG A 31 -9.95 0.18 -18.26
CA ARG A 31 -8.68 0.50 -17.59
C ARG A 31 -8.11 1.86 -18.00
N GLY A 32 -8.16 2.16 -19.30
CA GLY A 32 -7.74 3.46 -19.82
C GLY A 32 -8.57 4.61 -19.25
N ASN A 33 -9.90 4.45 -19.21
CA ASN A 33 -10.78 5.46 -18.62
C ASN A 33 -10.51 5.64 -17.10
N ASN A 34 -10.33 4.55 -16.37
CA ASN A 34 -10.01 4.61 -14.94
C ASN A 34 -8.67 5.30 -14.70
N PHE A 35 -7.66 5.06 -15.54
CA PHE A 35 -6.36 5.72 -15.45
C PHE A 35 -6.50 7.23 -15.66
N VAL A 36 -7.18 7.66 -16.74
CA VAL A 36 -7.40 9.10 -17.02
C VAL A 36 -8.16 9.77 -15.88
N GLU A 37 -9.17 9.11 -15.32
CA GLU A 37 -9.94 9.65 -14.21
C GLU A 37 -9.08 9.75 -12.95
N HIS A 38 -8.25 8.75 -12.66
CA HIS A 38 -7.32 8.77 -11.54
C HIS A 38 -6.30 9.92 -11.65
N GLU A 39 -5.78 10.18 -12.87
CA GLU A 39 -4.91 11.34 -13.12
C GLU A 39 -5.63 12.67 -12.88
N ARG A 40 -6.90 12.80 -13.34
CA ARG A 40 -7.71 14.00 -13.11
C ARG A 40 -7.96 14.28 -11.63
N GLN A 41 -8.05 13.24 -10.82
CA GLN A 41 -8.21 13.33 -9.37
C GLN A 41 -6.90 13.67 -8.63
N GLY A 42 -5.78 13.81 -9.33
CA GLY A 42 -4.47 14.14 -8.75
C GLY A 42 -3.75 12.93 -8.19
N LEU A 43 -4.01 11.74 -8.72
CA LEU A 43 -3.33 10.48 -8.35
C LEU A 43 -3.45 10.16 -6.85
N PRO A 44 -4.66 10.12 -6.27
CA PRO A 44 -4.82 9.73 -4.87
C PRO A 44 -4.33 8.29 -4.64
N PRO A 45 -3.96 7.92 -3.39
CA PRO A 45 -3.59 6.54 -3.10
C PRO A 45 -4.76 5.59 -3.39
N VAL A 46 -4.45 4.41 -3.92
CA VAL A 46 -5.46 3.39 -4.22
C VAL A 46 -5.82 2.66 -2.93
N LEU A 47 -6.61 3.33 -2.08
CA LEU A 47 -7.13 2.79 -0.84
C LEU A 47 -8.64 2.53 -0.95
N ARG A 48 -9.08 1.41 -0.39
CA ARG A 48 -10.51 1.04 -0.31
C ARG A 48 -11.24 1.73 0.84
N PHE A 49 -10.52 2.27 1.79
CA PHE A 49 -11.00 2.84 3.04
C PHE A 49 -10.93 4.36 3.00
N ASP A 50 -11.89 5.01 3.65
CA ASP A 50 -11.81 6.45 3.92
C ASP A 50 -10.63 6.73 4.86
N TYR A 51 -10.03 7.92 4.74
CA TYR A 51 -8.87 8.29 5.53
C TYR A 51 -8.83 9.79 5.82
N GLU A 52 -8.05 10.13 6.83
CA GLU A 52 -7.72 11.50 7.19
C GLU A 52 -6.20 11.67 7.19
N ILE A 53 -5.71 12.80 6.70
CA ILE A 53 -4.27 13.12 6.76
C ILE A 53 -3.94 13.56 8.18
N VAL A 54 -3.06 12.82 8.84
CA VAL A 54 -2.57 13.12 10.20
C VAL A 54 -1.34 13.99 10.16
N MET A 55 -0.42 13.69 9.25
CA MET A 55 0.77 14.49 9.00
C MET A 55 1.08 14.52 7.50
N ASP A 56 1.46 15.71 7.02
CA ASP A 56 1.90 15.91 5.64
C ASP A 56 3.38 16.31 5.64
N GLY A 57 4.24 15.41 5.17
CA GLY A 57 5.69 15.61 5.15
C GLY A 57 6.15 16.76 4.26
N ARG A 58 5.30 17.23 3.35
CA ARG A 58 5.60 18.42 2.52
C ARG A 58 5.69 19.71 3.35
N SER A 59 5.09 19.71 4.54
CA SER A 59 5.15 20.84 5.49
C SER A 59 6.32 20.76 6.48
N PHE A 60 7.15 19.73 6.42
CA PHE A 60 8.27 19.55 7.33
C PHE A 60 9.41 20.53 7.02
N LYS A 61 10.28 20.77 8.01
CA LYS A 61 11.49 21.59 7.81
C LYS A 61 12.38 21.07 6.67
N ARG A 62 12.43 19.76 6.51
CA ARG A 62 12.98 19.05 5.35
C ARG A 62 11.81 18.39 4.63
N PRO A 63 11.22 19.05 3.62
CA PRO A 63 10.03 18.55 2.96
C PRO A 63 10.27 17.22 2.26
N VAL A 64 9.27 16.34 2.38
CA VAL A 64 9.23 15.05 1.69
C VAL A 64 7.85 14.80 1.10
N ASN A 65 7.77 14.08 0.00
CA ASN A 65 6.50 13.75 -0.64
C ASN A 65 5.78 12.56 0.01
N TYR A 66 5.84 12.45 1.33
CA TYR A 66 5.18 11.39 2.10
C TYR A 66 4.16 11.98 3.07
N ALA A 67 3.13 11.21 3.38
CA ALA A 67 2.13 11.60 4.38
C ALA A 67 1.69 10.38 5.20
N LEU A 68 1.32 10.65 6.45
CA LEU A 68 0.69 9.71 7.35
C LEU A 68 -0.82 9.88 7.32
N LEU A 69 -1.53 8.83 6.98
CA LEU A 69 -2.98 8.76 7.00
C LEU A 69 -3.46 7.98 8.21
N ARG A 70 -4.58 8.39 8.80
CA ARG A 70 -5.39 7.56 9.70
C ARG A 70 -6.52 6.95 8.90
N ILE A 71 -6.65 5.65 8.91
CA ILE A 71 -7.76 4.96 8.25
C ILE A 71 -9.02 5.10 9.11
N VAL A 72 -10.10 5.53 8.47
CA VAL A 72 -11.40 5.64 9.12
C VAL A 72 -12.07 4.26 9.12
N PRO A 73 -12.43 3.72 10.30
CA PRO A 73 -13.11 2.44 10.37
C PRO A 73 -14.44 2.47 9.61
N PRO A 74 -14.76 1.46 8.80
CA PRO A 74 -16.05 1.36 8.14
C PRO A 74 -17.21 1.29 9.14
N LYS A 75 -18.41 1.65 8.69
CA LYS A 75 -19.61 1.59 9.53
C LYS A 75 -19.79 0.20 10.15
N GLY A 76 -19.95 0.14 11.47
CA GLY A 76 -20.12 -1.10 12.22
C GLY A 76 -18.81 -1.77 12.68
N VAL A 77 -17.66 -1.22 12.32
CA VAL A 77 -16.36 -1.67 12.83
C VAL A 77 -15.94 -0.78 14.00
N THR A 78 -15.69 -1.39 15.16
CA THR A 78 -15.23 -0.70 16.36
C THR A 78 -13.74 -0.91 16.55
N VAL A 79 -13.01 0.18 16.75
CA VAL A 79 -11.57 0.18 17.01
C VAL A 79 -11.33 0.60 18.45
N ASP A 80 -10.48 -0.15 19.16
CA ASP A 80 -10.04 0.16 20.52
C ASP A 80 -8.69 0.92 20.47
N ALA A 81 -8.69 2.16 20.92
CA ALA A 81 -7.52 3.02 20.93
C ALA A 81 -6.35 2.49 21.80
N LYS A 82 -6.63 1.55 22.72
CA LYS A 82 -5.63 0.90 23.58
C LYS A 82 -5.01 -0.35 22.94
N ARG A 83 -5.58 -0.84 21.85
CA ARG A 83 -4.95 -1.91 21.07
C ARG A 83 -3.77 -1.37 20.29
N ARG A 84 -2.80 -2.26 19.99
CA ARG A 84 -1.62 -1.92 19.21
C ARG A 84 -2.01 -1.26 17.88
N PRO A 85 -1.61 -0.02 17.59
CA PRO A 85 -1.79 0.55 16.26
C PRO A 85 -0.87 -0.13 15.24
N TYR A 86 -1.32 -0.22 13.99
CA TYR A 86 -0.50 -0.67 12.86
C TYR A 86 -0.20 0.50 11.95
N VAL A 87 1.06 0.60 11.53
CA VAL A 87 1.53 1.54 10.50
C VAL A 87 1.94 0.71 9.29
N ILE A 88 1.15 0.80 8.23
CA ILE A 88 1.40 0.09 6.97
C ILE A 88 2.05 1.06 6.00
N ILE A 89 3.21 0.71 5.45
CA ILE A 89 3.96 1.56 4.54
C ILE A 89 3.70 1.08 3.11
N ASP A 90 3.21 1.99 2.27
CA ASP A 90 2.97 1.71 0.84
C ASP A 90 4.32 1.59 0.11
N PRO A 91 4.54 0.52 -0.65
CA PRO A 91 5.75 0.38 -1.45
C PRO A 91 5.77 1.45 -2.54
N ARG A 92 6.94 2.05 -2.75
CA ARG A 92 7.15 3.04 -3.80
C ARG A 92 7.19 2.36 -5.17
N GLY A 93 6.00 2.04 -5.69
CA GLY A 93 5.80 1.39 -6.97
C GLY A 93 4.63 2.05 -7.70
N GLY A 94 4.88 2.75 -8.80
CA GLY A 94 3.85 3.50 -9.52
C GLY A 94 3.37 4.74 -8.76
N HIS A 95 2.06 4.93 -8.68
CA HIS A 95 1.41 6.13 -8.14
C HIS A 95 0.56 5.82 -6.90
N GLY A 96 1.18 5.34 -5.84
CA GLY A 96 0.46 5.02 -4.60
C GLY A 96 -0.44 3.79 -4.75
N PRO A 97 0.13 2.60 -4.92
CA PRO A 97 -0.61 1.38 -5.22
C PRO A 97 -1.55 0.93 -4.10
N GLY A 98 -1.40 1.47 -2.88
CA GLY A 98 -2.26 1.11 -1.75
C GLY A 98 -2.10 -0.34 -1.30
N ILE A 99 -0.92 -0.93 -1.48
CA ILE A 99 -0.69 -2.34 -1.14
C ILE A 99 -0.87 -2.55 0.37
N GLY A 100 -1.77 -3.44 0.71
CA GLY A 100 -2.23 -3.66 2.07
C GLY A 100 -3.58 -3.03 2.40
N GLY A 101 -4.10 -2.12 1.53
CA GLY A 101 -5.36 -1.40 1.77
C GLY A 101 -6.27 -1.22 0.55
N PHE A 102 -5.94 -1.79 -0.62
CA PHE A 102 -6.69 -1.59 -1.86
C PHE A 102 -7.98 -2.44 -1.99
N LYS A 103 -8.29 -3.28 -1.03
CA LYS A 103 -9.53 -4.09 -0.95
C LYS A 103 -9.96 -4.32 0.50
N ASP A 104 -11.23 -4.70 0.68
CA ASP A 104 -11.80 -4.93 2.02
C ASP A 104 -11.09 -6.07 2.77
N ASP A 105 -10.76 -7.16 2.09
CA ASP A 105 -9.97 -8.26 2.64
C ASP A 105 -8.48 -8.03 2.39
N SER A 106 -7.90 -7.14 3.19
CA SER A 106 -6.53 -6.68 3.13
C SER A 106 -5.94 -6.55 4.54
N GLN A 107 -4.65 -6.24 4.66
CA GLN A 107 -4.00 -6.00 5.95
C GLN A 107 -4.73 -4.91 6.76
N VAL A 108 -5.11 -3.81 6.11
CA VAL A 108 -5.94 -2.75 6.72
C VAL A 108 -7.25 -3.32 7.23
N GLY A 109 -8.00 -4.00 6.36
CA GLY A 109 -9.32 -4.51 6.71
C GLY A 109 -9.29 -5.56 7.82
N VAL A 110 -8.30 -6.45 7.82
CA VAL A 110 -8.11 -7.45 8.89
C VAL A 110 -7.81 -6.74 10.21
N ALA A 111 -6.85 -5.82 10.24
CA ALA A 111 -6.48 -5.12 11.46
C ALA A 111 -7.66 -4.30 12.05
N LEU A 112 -8.44 -3.62 11.20
CA LEU A 112 -9.63 -2.89 11.65
C LEU A 112 -10.70 -3.82 12.22
N ARG A 113 -11.00 -4.96 11.57
CA ARG A 113 -11.98 -5.96 12.07
C ARG A 113 -11.56 -6.55 13.41
N GLU A 114 -10.25 -6.70 13.63
CA GLU A 114 -9.70 -7.11 14.92
C GLU A 114 -9.62 -5.96 15.95
N GLY A 115 -10.17 -4.79 15.64
CA GLY A 115 -10.26 -3.66 16.54
C GLY A 115 -8.98 -2.85 16.73
N HIS A 116 -8.01 -2.97 15.84
CA HIS A 116 -6.77 -2.22 15.90
C HIS A 116 -6.87 -0.87 15.18
N PRO A 117 -6.33 0.23 15.74
CA PRO A 117 -6.10 1.47 14.98
C PRO A 117 -5.14 1.20 13.81
N VAL A 118 -5.45 1.75 12.62
CA VAL A 118 -4.62 1.57 11.43
C VAL A 118 -4.23 2.91 10.85
N TYR A 119 -2.94 3.04 10.58
CA TYR A 119 -2.32 4.15 9.89
C TYR A 119 -1.69 3.65 8.60
N PHE A 120 -1.62 4.53 7.62
CA PHE A 120 -1.08 4.18 6.30
C PHE A 120 -0.14 5.28 5.85
N VAL A 121 1.09 4.93 5.49
CA VAL A 121 2.06 5.88 4.94
C VAL A 121 1.96 5.83 3.42
N ILE A 122 1.60 6.97 2.84
CA ILE A 122 1.53 7.16 1.39
C ILE A 122 2.68 8.02 0.90
N PHE A 123 2.87 8.04 -0.42
CA PHE A 123 3.71 9.03 -1.09
C PHE A 123 2.95 9.72 -2.23
N PHE A 124 3.27 11.00 -2.46
CA PHE A 124 2.79 11.73 -3.60
C PHE A 124 3.65 11.45 -4.84
N PRO A 125 3.11 11.63 -6.07
CA PRO A 125 3.81 11.24 -7.30
C PRO A 125 5.18 11.88 -7.48
N ASN A 126 5.31 13.17 -7.16
CA ASN A 126 6.54 13.92 -7.37
C ASN A 126 7.29 14.10 -6.04
N PRO A 127 8.61 13.80 -6.00
CA PRO A 127 9.43 14.08 -4.82
C PRO A 127 9.58 15.61 -4.62
N GLU A 128 9.77 16.02 -3.37
CA GLU A 128 10.07 17.41 -3.06
C GLU A 128 11.48 17.79 -3.53
N PRO A 129 11.70 19.02 -3.97
CA PRO A 129 13.03 19.47 -4.43
C PRO A 129 14.11 19.27 -3.35
N GLY A 130 15.15 18.55 -3.69
CA GLY A 130 16.27 18.25 -2.79
C GLY A 130 15.99 17.18 -1.73
N GLN A 131 14.85 16.50 -1.79
CA GLN A 131 14.52 15.36 -0.95
C GLN A 131 15.55 14.23 -1.12
N THR A 132 16.01 13.71 0.00
CA THR A 132 16.90 12.55 0.05
C THR A 132 16.21 11.35 0.71
N LEU A 133 16.80 10.17 0.57
CA LEU A 133 16.33 8.97 1.28
C LEU A 133 16.35 9.16 2.81
N LEU A 134 17.37 9.85 3.33
CA LEU A 134 17.47 10.11 4.76
C LEU A 134 16.35 11.04 5.27
N ASP A 135 15.93 12.01 4.46
CA ASP A 135 14.80 12.88 4.79
C ASP A 135 13.49 12.08 4.86
N VAL A 136 13.31 11.09 3.97
CA VAL A 136 12.16 10.18 4.02
C VAL A 136 12.19 9.30 5.28
N CYS A 137 13.34 8.71 5.62
CA CYS A 137 13.50 7.92 6.84
C CYS A 137 13.18 8.74 8.10
N GLU A 138 13.64 9.99 8.14
CA GLU A 138 13.36 10.90 9.26
C GLU A 138 11.86 11.24 9.33
N ALA A 139 11.22 11.49 8.20
CA ALA A 139 9.78 11.73 8.16
C ALA A 139 8.98 10.51 8.64
N GLU A 140 9.35 9.30 8.22
CA GLU A 140 8.71 8.07 8.69
C GLU A 140 8.91 7.86 10.20
N ARG A 141 10.06 8.25 10.76
CA ARG A 141 10.31 8.27 12.20
C ARG A 141 9.34 9.21 12.91
N GLU A 142 9.17 10.44 12.40
CA GLU A 142 8.21 11.42 12.93
C GLU A 142 6.77 10.88 12.86
N PHE A 143 6.40 10.20 11.77
CA PHE A 143 5.08 9.58 11.63
C PHE A 143 4.83 8.52 12.71
N VAL A 144 5.78 7.63 12.95
CA VAL A 144 5.66 6.58 13.98
C VAL A 144 5.61 7.19 15.38
N HIS A 145 6.43 8.20 15.63
CA HIS A 145 6.41 8.94 16.89
C HIS A 145 5.02 9.57 17.12
N ARG A 146 4.45 10.19 16.09
CA ARG A 146 3.10 10.76 16.16
C ARG A 146 2.03 9.71 16.48
N VAL A 147 2.12 8.53 15.90
CA VAL A 147 1.22 7.43 16.25
C VAL A 147 1.35 7.03 17.71
N ARG A 148 2.57 7.02 18.27
CA ARG A 148 2.81 6.77 19.70
C ARG A 148 2.12 7.82 20.57
N GLU A 149 2.25 9.10 20.23
CA GLU A 149 1.58 10.19 20.96
C GLU A 149 0.04 10.09 20.93
N LEU A 150 -0.52 9.65 19.80
CA LEU A 150 -1.98 9.46 19.64
C LEU A 150 -2.51 8.25 20.42
N HIS A 151 -1.63 7.31 20.78
CA HIS A 151 -1.98 6.07 21.49
C HIS A 151 -1.05 5.83 22.68
N PRO A 152 -1.03 6.72 23.69
CA PRO A 152 -0.07 6.65 24.81
C PRO A 152 -0.27 5.39 25.68
N ASP A 153 -1.50 4.89 25.76
CA ASP A 153 -1.86 3.69 26.54
C ASP A 153 -1.77 2.38 25.75
N ALA A 154 -1.44 2.44 24.46
CA ALA A 154 -1.32 1.27 23.60
C ALA A 154 0.13 0.73 23.59
N PRO A 155 0.33 -0.56 23.25
CA PRO A 155 1.67 -1.06 22.92
C PRO A 155 2.27 -0.34 21.71
N LYS A 156 3.61 -0.35 21.60
CA LYS A 156 4.33 0.24 20.45
C LYS A 156 3.73 -0.20 19.11
N PRO A 157 3.60 0.71 18.10
CA PRO A 157 2.99 0.39 16.81
C PRO A 157 3.70 -0.78 16.10
N GLY A 158 2.90 -1.65 15.49
CA GLY A 158 3.42 -2.65 14.55
C GLY A 158 3.67 -1.98 13.20
N ILE A 159 4.84 -2.19 12.62
CA ILE A 159 5.23 -1.64 11.33
C ILE A 159 5.10 -2.73 10.27
N VAL A 160 4.39 -2.46 9.19
CA VAL A 160 4.21 -3.41 8.09
C VAL A 160 4.78 -2.80 6.81
N GLY A 161 5.82 -3.43 6.28
CA GLY A 161 6.45 -3.03 5.02
C GLY A 161 6.21 -4.07 3.92
N ASN A 162 5.48 -3.68 2.88
CA ASN A 162 5.21 -4.52 1.73
C ASN A 162 6.20 -4.21 0.61
N CYS A 163 6.75 -5.25 -0.04
CA CYS A 163 7.67 -5.11 -1.16
C CYS A 163 8.83 -4.14 -0.82
N GLN A 164 9.07 -3.11 -1.61
CA GLN A 164 10.13 -2.12 -1.33
C GLN A 164 9.99 -1.42 0.02
N ALA A 165 8.79 -1.26 0.55
CA ALA A 165 8.60 -0.67 1.88
C ALA A 165 9.14 -1.56 3.02
N GLY A 166 9.42 -2.83 2.76
CA GLY A 166 9.99 -3.72 3.78
C GLY A 166 11.40 -3.33 4.21
N TRP A 167 12.29 -2.96 3.27
CA TRP A 167 13.63 -2.48 3.65
C TRP A 167 13.56 -1.12 4.35
N ALA A 168 12.62 -0.23 3.94
CA ALA A 168 12.38 1.04 4.62
C ALA A 168 11.90 0.82 6.06
N ALA A 169 10.94 -0.09 6.26
CA ALA A 169 10.46 -0.49 7.59
C ALA A 169 11.58 -1.05 8.48
N MET A 170 12.52 -1.82 7.91
CA MET A 170 13.69 -2.30 8.67
C MET A 170 14.65 -1.19 9.05
N MET A 171 14.94 -0.26 8.15
CA MET A 171 15.77 0.91 8.45
C MET A 171 15.13 1.76 9.54
N LEU A 172 13.83 2.03 9.44
CA LEU A 172 13.05 2.75 10.44
C LEU A 172 13.15 2.06 11.80
N ALA A 173 12.91 0.75 11.86
CA ALA A 173 12.94 0.00 13.12
C ALA A 173 14.34 -0.04 13.74
N ALA A 174 15.39 -0.19 12.92
CA ALA A 174 16.78 -0.17 13.39
C ALA A 174 17.20 1.20 13.93
N ALA A 175 16.74 2.27 13.30
CA ALA A 175 17.04 3.65 13.70
C ALA A 175 16.17 4.14 14.88
N ASN A 176 14.99 3.55 15.10
CA ASN A 176 14.00 4.02 16.06
C ASN A 176 13.36 2.89 16.89
N PRO A 177 14.18 2.09 17.61
CA PRO A 177 13.68 0.92 18.36
C PRO A 177 12.76 1.30 19.53
N ASP A 178 12.87 2.54 20.03
CA ASP A 178 12.10 2.99 21.18
C ASP A 178 10.63 3.22 20.85
N ASP A 179 10.30 3.62 19.63
CA ASP A 179 8.93 3.84 19.19
C ASP A 179 8.36 2.68 18.33
N THR A 180 9.22 1.78 17.88
CA THR A 180 8.85 0.69 16.98
C THR A 180 8.52 -0.59 17.75
N GLY A 181 7.38 -1.20 17.46
CA GLY A 181 6.97 -2.52 17.93
C GLY A 181 7.38 -3.64 16.95
N PRO A 182 6.58 -4.70 16.83
CA PRO A 182 6.84 -5.77 15.87
C PRO A 182 6.91 -5.24 14.43
N VAL A 183 7.85 -5.79 13.66
CA VAL A 183 8.02 -5.45 12.23
C VAL A 183 7.62 -6.66 11.39
N VAL A 184 6.74 -6.42 10.42
CA VAL A 184 6.29 -7.42 9.45
C VAL A 184 6.80 -7.02 8.08
N ILE A 185 7.56 -7.91 7.45
CA ILE A 185 8.15 -7.68 6.13
C ILE A 185 7.57 -8.68 5.16
N VAL A 186 6.95 -8.19 4.10
CA VAL A 186 6.23 -9.02 3.14
C VAL A 186 6.85 -8.85 1.75
N GLY A 187 7.57 -9.90 1.28
CA GLY A 187 8.13 -9.92 -0.07
C GLY A 187 9.13 -8.80 -0.36
N ALA A 188 9.95 -8.41 0.63
CA ALA A 188 10.86 -7.28 0.50
C ALA A 188 12.26 -7.71 0.04
N PRO A 189 12.90 -6.94 -0.85
CA PRO A 189 14.31 -7.15 -1.23
C PRO A 189 15.23 -6.64 -0.10
N MET A 190 15.65 -7.54 0.80
CA MET A 190 16.45 -7.20 1.97
C MET A 190 17.95 -7.16 1.72
N SER A 191 18.42 -7.83 0.68
CA SER A 191 19.84 -7.86 0.32
C SER A 191 19.96 -7.87 -1.20
N TYR A 192 20.67 -6.89 -1.75
CA TYR A 192 20.90 -6.81 -3.18
C TYR A 192 21.71 -8.01 -3.71
N TRP A 193 22.68 -8.50 -2.95
CA TRP A 193 23.58 -9.59 -3.32
C TRP A 193 23.19 -10.94 -2.73
N GLY A 194 22.06 -11.00 -2.02
CA GLY A 194 21.60 -12.21 -1.38
C GLY A 194 21.29 -13.31 -2.40
N GLY A 195 21.92 -14.47 -2.25
CA GLY A 195 21.73 -15.61 -3.14
C GLY A 195 22.62 -15.69 -4.36
N ALA A 196 23.28 -14.61 -4.76
CA ALA A 196 24.09 -14.54 -6.00
C ALA A 196 25.61 -14.75 -5.79
N TRP A 197 26.05 -15.17 -4.61
CA TRP A 197 27.47 -15.23 -4.26
C TRP A 197 28.26 -16.38 -4.91
N ARG A 198 27.61 -17.18 -5.74
CA ARG A 198 28.22 -18.31 -6.48
C ARG A 198 28.06 -18.22 -7.99
N GLU A 199 27.53 -17.12 -8.52
CA GLU A 199 27.42 -16.90 -9.95
C GLU A 199 28.53 -16.00 -10.49
#